data_951747435a48d6b590af2d3dbd9f0dda
#
_entry.id   951747435a48d6b590af2d3dbd9f0dda
#
_cell.length_a   1.000
_cell.length_b   1.000
_cell.length_c   1.000
_cell.angle_alpha   90.00
_cell.angle_beta   90.00
_cell.angle_gamma   90.00
#
_symmetry.space_group_name_H-M   'P 1'
#
loop_
_entity.id
_entity.type
_entity.pdbx_description
1 polymer ?
#
loop_
_entity_poly.entity_id
_entity_poly.type
_entity_poly.pdbx_seq_one_letter_code
_entity_poly.pdbx_strand_id
1 'polypeptide(L)'
;HIENTNQFNREETERWDVYAKTNNGALNPVCQGLFRIYFYQQGGNEYFLKASHKLMRIFDKCVRKNINTFPLTRHRAIAWSCGSTYYAHGVQWLYNCWGILCLINMDSLTGHNIVDTEDRDIMMSDVADWHARTPMRTHTVGGNRHLMQMWETAEKFNCDMIIMYDDIGCKGMAGAQGLIEEEIRKHDERFHTVWMPHSLMDHRIVSPAEARRTVNEYMINVMHEEPVDPSLLDFDDSMGW
;
A
#
# COMPACT_ATOMS: atom_id res chain seq x y z
N HIS A 1 -22.80 -0.14 14.44
CA HIS A 1 -21.76 -0.58 13.48
C HIS A 1 -21.06 0.60 12.82
N ILE A 2 -21.80 1.57 12.29
CA ILE A 2 -21.21 2.74 11.59
C ILE A 2 -20.36 3.58 12.54
N GLU A 3 -20.76 3.81 13.76
CA GLU A 3 -19.96 4.52 14.76
C GLU A 3 -18.61 3.83 15.03
N ASN A 4 -18.60 2.49 15.13
CA ASN A 4 -17.36 1.73 15.27
C ASN A 4 -16.46 1.88 14.04
N THR A 5 -17.05 1.92 12.85
CA THR A 5 -16.33 2.20 11.60
C THR A 5 -15.76 3.61 11.59
N ASN A 6 -16.53 4.60 12.01
CA ASN A 6 -16.09 5.99 12.15
C ASN A 6 -14.91 6.11 13.13
N GLN A 7 -15.01 5.43 14.28
CA GLN A 7 -13.91 5.42 15.25
C GLN A 7 -12.64 4.80 14.67
N PHE A 8 -12.78 3.66 13.98
CA PHE A 8 -11.66 3.04 13.29
C PHE A 8 -11.04 3.99 12.25
N ASN A 9 -11.85 4.67 11.45
CA ASN A 9 -11.38 5.60 10.43
C ASN A 9 -10.61 6.80 11.02
N ARG A 10 -11.05 7.31 12.18
CA ARG A 10 -10.30 8.37 12.90
C ARG A 10 -8.92 7.89 13.33
N GLU A 11 -8.85 6.71 13.94
CA GLU A 11 -7.57 6.12 14.38
C GLU A 11 -6.62 5.85 13.21
N GLU A 12 -7.15 5.39 12.07
CA GLU A 12 -6.36 5.22 10.85
C GLU A 12 -5.78 6.53 10.34
N THR A 13 -6.59 7.59 10.32
CA THR A 13 -6.15 8.91 9.87
C THR A 13 -5.02 9.44 10.76
N GLU A 14 -5.17 9.32 12.09
CA GLU A 14 -4.12 9.70 13.04
C GLU A 14 -2.82 8.94 12.79
N ARG A 15 -2.91 7.64 12.55
CA ARG A 15 -1.75 6.80 12.24
C ARG A 15 -1.07 7.23 10.94
N TRP A 16 -1.83 7.55 9.91
CA TRP A 16 -1.27 8.03 8.65
C TRP A 16 -0.55 9.35 8.79
N ASP A 17 -1.08 10.26 9.58
CA ASP A 17 -0.42 11.54 9.85
C ASP A 17 0.92 11.36 10.57
N VAL A 18 1.04 10.33 11.41
CA VAL A 18 2.32 9.96 12.02
C VAL A 18 3.26 9.37 10.98
N TYR A 19 2.81 8.44 10.14
CA TYR A 19 3.62 7.87 9.07
C TYR A 19 4.13 8.93 8.09
N ALA A 20 3.32 9.91 7.76
CA ALA A 20 3.72 10.99 6.87
C ALA A 20 4.91 11.82 7.42
N LYS A 21 5.06 11.86 8.73
CA LYS A 21 6.04 12.71 9.43
C LYS A 21 7.27 11.96 9.95
N THR A 22 7.27 10.63 9.94
CA THR A 22 8.34 9.84 10.53
C THR A 22 8.93 8.84 9.54
N ASN A 23 10.21 8.52 9.71
CA ASN A 23 10.86 7.40 9.00
C ASN A 23 10.70 6.08 9.77
N ASN A 24 9.80 6.03 10.73
CA ASN A 24 9.60 4.88 11.56
C ASN A 24 8.53 3.96 10.96
N GLY A 25 8.95 2.86 10.36
CA GLY A 25 8.08 1.76 9.95
C GLY A 25 7.60 0.94 11.15
N ALA A 26 6.91 1.58 12.09
CA ALA A 26 6.51 0.97 13.37
C ALA A 26 5.62 -0.27 13.24
N LEU A 27 4.95 -0.43 12.11
CA LEU A 27 4.17 -1.63 11.78
C LEU A 27 4.58 -2.15 10.40
N ASN A 28 4.75 -3.46 10.33
CA ASN A 28 5.00 -4.12 9.06
C ASN A 28 3.83 -3.87 8.08
N PRO A 29 4.07 -3.34 6.87
CA PRO A 29 3.01 -3.07 5.88
C PRO A 29 2.18 -4.30 5.52
N VAL A 30 2.76 -5.51 5.54
CA VAL A 30 2.02 -6.77 5.34
C VAL A 30 0.96 -6.95 6.42
N CYS A 31 1.31 -6.71 7.68
CA CYS A 31 0.35 -6.78 8.78
C CYS A 31 -0.78 -5.76 8.62
N GLN A 32 -0.45 -4.57 8.09
CA GLN A 32 -1.47 -3.55 7.81
C GLN A 32 -2.41 -3.99 6.69
N GLY A 33 -1.90 -4.55 5.60
CA GLY A 33 -2.70 -5.06 4.50
C GLY A 33 -3.65 -6.16 4.95
N LEU A 34 -3.14 -7.15 5.69
CA LEU A 34 -3.96 -8.22 6.26
C LEU A 34 -5.03 -7.68 7.21
N PHE A 35 -4.67 -6.74 8.08
CA PHE A 35 -5.62 -6.10 8.98
C PHE A 35 -6.73 -5.39 8.22
N ARG A 36 -6.42 -4.77 7.07
CA ARG A 36 -7.41 -4.13 6.20
C ARG A 36 -8.37 -5.11 5.54
N ILE A 37 -7.90 -6.26 5.10
CA ILE A 37 -8.78 -7.31 4.55
C ILE A 37 -9.81 -7.72 5.60
N TYR A 38 -9.41 -7.90 6.85
CA TYR A 38 -10.34 -8.15 7.95
C TYR A 38 -11.30 -6.99 8.20
N PHE A 39 -10.85 -5.75 8.03
CA PHE A 39 -11.71 -4.59 8.15
C PHE A 39 -12.87 -4.60 7.14
N TYR A 40 -12.61 -4.91 5.88
CA TYR A 40 -13.66 -5.02 4.87
C TYR A 40 -14.72 -6.05 5.20
N GLN A 41 -14.34 -7.12 5.89
CA GLN A 41 -15.23 -8.20 6.28
C GLN A 41 -15.93 -7.96 7.63
N GLN A 42 -15.28 -7.24 8.52
CA GLN A 42 -15.69 -7.11 9.92
C GLN A 42 -15.83 -5.64 10.36
N GLY A 43 -15.83 -4.71 9.42
CA GLY A 43 -16.00 -3.28 9.73
C GLY A 43 -17.25 -3.03 10.55
N GLY A 44 -17.13 -2.25 11.60
CA GLY A 44 -18.20 -1.99 12.55
C GLY A 44 -18.37 -3.04 13.66
N ASN A 45 -17.64 -4.15 13.61
CA ASN A 45 -17.66 -5.15 14.67
C ASN A 45 -16.86 -4.67 15.88
N GLU A 46 -17.44 -4.82 17.08
CA GLU A 46 -16.80 -4.39 18.33
C GLU A 46 -15.47 -5.10 18.62
N TYR A 47 -15.37 -6.38 18.30
CA TYR A 47 -14.11 -7.12 18.49
C TYR A 47 -13.00 -6.60 17.58
N PHE A 48 -13.36 -6.24 16.37
CA PHE A 48 -12.42 -5.65 15.44
C PHE A 48 -11.94 -4.27 15.93
N LEU A 49 -12.83 -3.43 16.43
CA LEU A 49 -12.47 -2.14 17.02
C LEU A 49 -11.53 -2.31 18.23
N LYS A 50 -11.77 -3.30 19.10
CA LYS A 50 -10.85 -3.63 20.21
C LYS A 50 -9.46 -4.05 19.71
N ALA A 51 -9.41 -4.80 18.60
CA ALA A 51 -8.14 -5.17 17.96
C ALA A 51 -7.42 -3.94 17.38
N SER A 52 -8.15 -3.03 16.74
CA SER A 52 -7.63 -1.75 16.26
C SER A 52 -7.02 -0.92 17.40
N HIS A 53 -7.74 -0.73 18.49
CA HIS A 53 -7.23 -0.02 19.67
C HIS A 53 -5.95 -0.64 20.24
N LYS A 54 -5.85 -1.96 20.24
CA LYS A 54 -4.63 -2.65 20.67
C LYS A 54 -3.47 -2.39 19.70
N LEU A 55 -3.75 -2.42 18.40
CA LEU A 55 -2.76 -2.13 17.36
C LEU A 55 -2.25 -0.69 17.47
N MET A 56 -3.15 0.29 17.67
CA MET A 56 -2.80 1.68 17.87
C MET A 56 -1.88 1.87 19.08
N ARG A 57 -2.17 1.22 20.21
CA ARG A 57 -1.31 1.28 21.40
C ARG A 57 0.09 0.72 21.15
N ILE A 58 0.20 -0.34 20.35
CA ILE A 58 1.50 -0.91 19.96
C ILE A 58 2.24 0.10 19.06
N PHE A 59 1.55 0.65 18.09
CA PHE A 59 2.08 1.65 17.18
C PHE A 59 2.62 2.87 17.93
N ASP A 60 1.82 3.47 18.81
CA ASP A 60 2.23 4.62 19.66
C ASP A 60 3.44 4.31 20.53
N LYS A 61 3.48 3.10 21.08
CA LYS A 61 4.65 2.66 21.85
C LYS A 61 5.92 2.58 21.00
N CYS A 62 5.79 2.04 19.78
CA CYS A 62 6.91 1.92 18.86
C CYS A 62 7.40 3.31 18.41
N VAL A 63 6.51 4.21 18.07
CA VAL A 63 6.84 5.58 17.69
C VAL A 63 7.53 6.33 18.83
N ARG A 64 6.92 6.33 20.03
CA ARG A 64 7.50 7.02 21.22
C ARG A 64 8.87 6.48 21.64
N LYS A 65 9.11 5.19 21.47
CA LYS A 65 10.37 4.54 21.81
C LYS A 65 11.36 4.45 20.67
N ASN A 66 11.00 5.01 19.52
CA ASN A 66 11.74 4.91 18.26
C ASN A 66 12.11 3.45 17.93
N ILE A 67 11.18 2.53 18.20
CA ILE A 67 11.33 1.13 17.80
C ILE A 67 10.92 1.05 16.34
N ASN A 68 11.91 0.91 15.48
CA ASN A 68 11.69 0.68 14.05
C ASN A 68 11.77 -0.84 13.80
N THR A 69 10.77 -1.37 13.11
CA THR A 69 10.78 -2.76 12.63
C THR A 69 11.87 -2.95 11.56
N PHE A 70 12.31 -1.85 10.98
CA PHE A 70 13.21 -1.81 9.85
C PHE A 70 14.41 -0.91 10.15
N PRO A 71 15.64 -1.45 10.14
CA PRO A 71 16.82 -0.72 10.59
C PRO A 71 17.31 0.36 9.61
N LEU A 72 17.07 0.19 8.31
CA LEU A 72 17.57 1.07 7.27
C LEU A 72 16.49 1.36 6.24
N THR A 73 16.07 2.60 6.12
CA THR A 73 15.17 3.07 5.07
C THR A 73 15.98 3.95 4.11
N ARG A 74 16.07 3.53 2.85
CA ARG A 74 16.63 4.32 1.75
C ARG A 74 15.54 5.06 1.02
N HIS A 75 14.46 4.33 0.67
CA HIS A 75 13.32 4.84 -0.06
C HIS A 75 12.05 4.71 0.74
N ARG A 76 11.19 5.70 0.61
CA ARG A 76 9.82 5.68 1.13
C ARG A 76 8.88 5.46 -0.03
N ALA A 77 8.08 4.43 0.04
CA ALA A 77 7.24 4.04 -1.09
C ALA A 77 5.77 3.90 -0.70
N ILE A 78 4.92 4.09 -1.70
CA ILE A 78 3.57 3.54 -1.72
C ILE A 78 3.53 2.36 -2.68
N ALA A 79 2.67 1.39 -2.40
CA ALA A 79 2.36 0.33 -3.34
C ALA A 79 1.00 0.62 -3.99
N TRP A 80 0.96 0.64 -5.31
CA TRP A 80 -0.24 1.01 -6.06
C TRP A 80 -0.73 -0.15 -6.93
N SER A 81 -2.04 -0.19 -7.19
CA SER A 81 -2.74 -1.34 -7.72
C SER A 81 -2.86 -2.51 -6.72
N CYS A 82 -3.52 -3.60 -7.09
CA CYS A 82 -3.75 -4.72 -6.19
C CYS A 82 -2.50 -5.59 -6.07
N GLY A 83 -1.98 -5.72 -4.88
CA GLY A 83 -0.84 -6.60 -4.60
C GLY A 83 -1.21 -8.08 -4.66
N SER A 84 -0.23 -8.92 -4.94
CA SER A 84 -0.39 -10.37 -4.96
C SER A 84 -0.76 -10.94 -3.59
N THR A 85 -1.80 -11.75 -3.53
CA THR A 85 -2.25 -12.40 -2.29
C THR A 85 -1.32 -13.53 -1.83
N TYR A 86 -0.60 -14.15 -2.75
CA TYR A 86 0.34 -15.24 -2.46
C TYR A 86 1.78 -14.76 -2.26
N TYR A 87 2.09 -13.51 -2.56
CA TYR A 87 3.41 -12.92 -2.37
C TYR A 87 3.38 -11.76 -1.37
N ALA A 88 2.65 -11.95 -0.27
CA ALA A 88 2.51 -10.94 0.78
C ALA A 88 3.84 -10.52 1.42
N HIS A 89 4.83 -11.42 1.43
CA HIS A 89 6.17 -11.14 1.93
C HIS A 89 7.07 -10.36 0.94
N GLY A 90 6.62 -10.15 -0.30
CA GLY A 90 7.36 -9.32 -1.26
C GLY A 90 7.66 -7.91 -0.75
N VAL A 91 6.75 -7.34 0.02
CA VAL A 91 6.96 -6.03 0.68
C VAL A 91 8.07 -6.11 1.73
N GLN A 92 8.17 -7.23 2.46
CA GLN A 92 9.26 -7.48 3.40
C GLN A 92 10.59 -7.63 2.68
N TRP A 93 10.59 -8.32 1.54
CA TRP A 93 11.76 -8.47 0.70
C TRP A 93 12.24 -7.13 0.13
N LEU A 94 11.34 -6.30 -0.43
CA LEU A 94 11.66 -4.94 -0.90
C LEU A 94 12.43 -4.15 0.16
N TYR A 95 11.98 -4.26 1.39
CA TYR A 95 12.62 -3.58 2.49
C TYR A 95 13.99 -4.18 2.84
N ASN A 96 14.05 -5.49 3.07
CA ASN A 96 15.27 -6.15 3.53
C ASN A 96 16.38 -6.13 2.47
N CYS A 97 16.01 -6.32 1.20
CA CYS A 97 16.97 -6.33 0.10
C CYS A 97 17.39 -4.92 -0.32
N TRP A 98 16.46 -3.99 -0.39
CA TRP A 98 16.70 -2.66 -1.00
C TRP A 98 16.52 -1.48 -0.04
N GLY A 99 15.97 -1.69 1.14
CA GLY A 99 15.63 -0.61 2.06
C GLY A 99 14.42 0.21 1.62
N ILE A 100 13.55 -0.38 0.80
CA ILE A 100 12.32 0.26 0.31
C ILE A 100 11.20 0.05 1.35
N LEU A 101 10.86 1.11 2.07
CA LEU A 101 9.78 1.09 3.05
C LEU A 101 8.44 1.42 2.38
N CYS A 102 7.65 0.39 2.07
CA CYS A 102 6.26 0.57 1.65
C CYS A 102 5.40 0.98 2.85
N LEU A 103 5.00 2.24 2.90
CA LEU A 103 4.23 2.80 4.02
C LEU A 103 2.76 2.44 3.94
N ILE A 104 2.22 2.37 2.74
CA ILE A 104 0.81 2.10 2.49
C ILE A 104 0.63 1.45 1.13
N ASN A 105 -0.38 0.62 0.97
CA ASN A 105 -0.82 0.13 -0.32
C ASN A 105 -2.20 0.71 -0.69
N MET A 106 -2.53 0.68 -1.96
CA MET A 106 -3.79 1.18 -2.49
C MET A 106 -5.01 0.54 -1.79
N ASP A 107 -4.93 -0.76 -1.48
CA ASP A 107 -6.01 -1.50 -0.81
C ASP A 107 -6.28 -1.00 0.61
N SER A 108 -5.31 -0.36 1.23
CA SER A 108 -5.45 0.25 2.56
C SER A 108 -6.10 1.64 2.52
N LEU A 109 -6.20 2.26 1.35
CA LEU A 109 -6.83 3.56 1.14
C LEU A 109 -8.35 3.39 1.00
N THR A 110 -9.00 3.00 2.05
CA THR A 110 -10.46 3.08 2.12
C THR A 110 -10.80 4.50 2.49
N GLY A 111 -11.45 5.25 1.62
CA GLY A 111 -11.79 6.65 1.91
C GLY A 111 -12.20 6.86 3.38
N HIS A 112 -11.49 7.75 4.09
CA HIS A 112 -11.69 7.96 5.53
C HIS A 112 -12.78 8.99 5.80
N ASN A 113 -13.91 8.83 5.15
CA ASN A 113 -15.06 9.66 5.46
C ASN A 113 -15.65 9.23 6.80
N ILE A 114 -15.97 10.21 7.62
CA ILE A 114 -16.81 10.00 8.78
C ILE A 114 -18.26 10.10 8.28
N VAL A 115 -19.01 9.05 8.52
CA VAL A 115 -20.40 8.92 8.09
C VAL A 115 -21.29 9.54 9.16
N ASP A 116 -22.24 10.38 8.77
CA ASP A 116 -23.26 10.88 9.69
C ASP A 116 -24.11 9.72 10.23
N THR A 117 -24.37 9.69 11.52
CA THR A 117 -25.15 8.63 12.18
C THR A 117 -26.50 9.13 12.73
N GLU A 118 -26.78 10.42 12.63
CA GLU A 118 -27.99 11.02 13.15
C GLU A 118 -29.08 11.12 12.08
N ASP A 119 -28.71 11.49 10.85
CA ASP A 119 -29.62 11.59 9.71
C ASP A 119 -29.43 10.43 8.74
N ARG A 120 -30.51 9.68 8.46
CA ARG A 120 -30.47 8.50 7.60
C ARG A 120 -30.12 8.83 6.15
N ASP A 121 -30.64 9.93 5.62
CA ASP A 121 -30.44 10.28 4.21
C ASP A 121 -29.04 10.80 3.98
N ILE A 122 -28.53 11.59 4.93
CA ILE A 122 -27.12 12.01 4.95
C ILE A 122 -26.22 10.80 5.10
N MET A 123 -26.51 9.90 6.02
CA MET A 123 -25.77 8.64 6.21
C MET A 123 -25.66 7.82 4.93
N MET A 124 -26.75 7.65 4.20
CA MET A 124 -26.74 6.91 2.94
C MET A 124 -25.94 7.60 1.86
N SER A 125 -25.99 8.94 1.80
CA SER A 125 -25.19 9.76 0.90
C SER A 125 -23.70 9.66 1.23
N ASP A 126 -23.34 9.73 2.50
CA ASP A 126 -21.95 9.63 2.97
C ASP A 126 -21.34 8.25 2.67
N VAL A 127 -22.12 7.19 2.87
CA VAL A 127 -21.70 5.83 2.54
C VAL A 127 -21.49 5.68 1.03
N ALA A 128 -22.40 6.23 0.22
CA ALA A 128 -22.25 6.20 -1.23
C ALA A 128 -21.02 7.00 -1.71
N ASP A 129 -20.80 8.18 -1.15
CA ASP A 129 -19.62 9.01 -1.45
C ASP A 129 -18.32 8.33 -1.01
N TRP A 130 -18.32 7.71 0.16
CA TRP A 130 -17.18 6.92 0.63
C TRP A 130 -16.81 5.83 -0.36
N HIS A 131 -17.80 5.03 -0.80
CA HIS A 131 -17.56 4.00 -1.80
C HIS A 131 -17.08 4.54 -3.14
N ALA A 132 -17.60 5.69 -3.57
CA ALA A 132 -17.21 6.32 -4.83
C ALA A 132 -15.76 6.83 -4.82
N ARG A 133 -15.22 7.18 -3.64
CA ARG A 133 -13.86 7.73 -3.47
C ARG A 133 -12.79 6.66 -3.22
N THR A 134 -13.17 5.41 -2.98
CA THR A 134 -12.16 4.35 -2.82
C THR A 134 -11.32 4.20 -4.09
N PRO A 135 -9.97 4.09 -4.00
CA PRO A 135 -9.10 3.97 -5.18
C PRO A 135 -9.47 2.82 -6.10
N MET A 136 -9.92 1.70 -5.56
CA MET A 136 -10.43 0.56 -6.35
C MET A 136 -11.61 0.94 -7.26
N ARG A 137 -12.45 1.87 -6.83
CA ARG A 137 -13.58 2.37 -7.63
C ARG A 137 -13.14 3.40 -8.65
N THR A 138 -12.26 4.31 -8.27
CA THR A 138 -11.76 5.35 -9.19
C THR A 138 -10.98 4.75 -10.36
N HIS A 139 -10.37 3.58 -10.15
CA HIS A 139 -9.75 2.79 -11.20
C HIS A 139 -10.73 2.32 -12.29
N THR A 140 -11.98 2.03 -11.92
CA THR A 140 -13.00 1.52 -12.85
C THR A 140 -13.85 2.63 -13.49
N VAL A 141 -13.90 3.81 -12.92
CA VAL A 141 -14.76 4.92 -13.39
C VAL A 141 -14.11 5.73 -14.51
N GLY A 142 -12.83 5.48 -14.78
CA GLY A 142 -12.07 6.15 -15.84
C GLY A 142 -11.58 7.54 -15.47
N GLY A 143 -10.69 8.08 -16.31
CA GLY A 143 -10.08 9.39 -16.13
C GLY A 143 -8.86 9.40 -15.20
N ASN A 144 -8.29 10.59 -15.03
CA ASN A 144 -7.03 10.78 -14.30
C ASN A 144 -7.17 10.66 -12.78
N ARG A 145 -8.37 10.47 -12.24
CA ARG A 145 -8.61 10.51 -10.79
C ARG A 145 -7.82 9.43 -10.04
N HIS A 146 -7.69 8.26 -10.61
CA HIS A 146 -6.91 7.17 -10.02
C HIS A 146 -5.42 7.53 -9.90
N LEU A 147 -4.86 8.12 -10.95
CA LEU A 147 -3.46 8.58 -10.96
C LEU A 147 -3.26 9.79 -10.04
N MET A 148 -4.21 10.74 -10.04
CA MET A 148 -4.15 11.87 -9.11
C MET A 148 -4.13 11.41 -7.65
N GLN A 149 -4.97 10.44 -7.29
CA GLN A 149 -4.95 9.85 -5.95
C GLN A 149 -3.62 9.17 -5.62
N MET A 150 -2.98 8.54 -6.61
CA MET A 150 -1.66 7.95 -6.45
C MET A 150 -0.61 9.02 -6.10
N TRP A 151 -0.56 10.11 -6.88
CA TRP A 151 0.37 11.22 -6.65
C TRP A 151 0.10 11.91 -5.31
N GLU A 152 -1.14 12.27 -5.03
CA GLU A 152 -1.55 12.88 -3.76
C GLU A 152 -1.17 12.01 -2.55
N THR A 153 -1.29 10.70 -2.70
CA THR A 153 -0.90 9.76 -1.65
C THR A 153 0.61 9.73 -1.48
N ALA A 154 1.37 9.63 -2.56
CA ALA A 154 2.83 9.65 -2.50
C ALA A 154 3.34 10.93 -1.85
N GLU A 155 2.76 12.07 -2.21
CA GLU A 155 3.06 13.37 -1.60
C GLU A 155 2.72 13.41 -0.11
N LYS A 156 1.51 13.00 0.25
CA LYS A 156 1.05 12.99 1.64
C LYS A 156 1.99 12.18 2.55
N PHE A 157 2.47 11.05 2.06
CA PHE A 157 3.39 10.19 2.82
C PHE A 157 4.87 10.55 2.64
N ASN A 158 5.17 11.65 1.94
CA ASN A 158 6.54 12.07 1.64
C ASN A 158 7.36 10.91 1.06
N CYS A 159 6.80 10.25 0.05
CA CYS A 159 7.44 9.17 -0.68
C CYS A 159 8.22 9.70 -1.86
N ASP A 160 9.30 9.02 -2.19
CA ASP A 160 10.13 9.23 -3.37
C ASP A 160 9.96 8.10 -4.40
N MET A 161 9.25 7.02 -4.01
CA MET A 161 9.09 5.85 -4.84
C MET A 161 7.64 5.34 -4.86
N ILE A 162 7.25 4.79 -6.00
CA ILE A 162 5.97 4.11 -6.21
C ILE A 162 6.24 2.70 -6.71
N ILE A 163 5.75 1.70 -5.99
CA ILE A 163 5.74 0.31 -6.45
C ILE A 163 4.41 0.08 -7.16
N MET A 164 4.45 -0.01 -8.47
CA MET A 164 3.27 -0.26 -9.29
C MET A 164 3.11 -1.77 -9.50
N TYR A 165 2.08 -2.34 -8.91
CA TYR A 165 1.73 -3.72 -9.17
C TYR A 165 1.08 -3.85 -10.56
N ASP A 166 1.75 -4.59 -11.44
CA ASP A 166 1.28 -4.88 -12.79
C ASP A 166 0.63 -6.27 -12.83
N ASP A 167 -0.67 -6.30 -12.54
CA ASP A 167 -1.44 -7.55 -12.62
C ASP A 167 -1.82 -7.85 -14.07
N ILE A 168 -1.13 -8.77 -14.69
CA ILE A 168 -1.36 -9.18 -16.08
C ILE A 168 -2.76 -9.80 -16.30
N GLY A 169 -3.44 -10.21 -15.24
CA GLY A 169 -4.83 -10.68 -15.27
C GLY A 169 -5.86 -9.55 -15.27
N CYS A 170 -5.45 -8.34 -14.90
CA CYS A 170 -6.34 -7.18 -14.82
C CYS A 170 -6.44 -6.46 -16.15
N LYS A 171 -7.52 -6.69 -16.89
CA LYS A 171 -7.76 -6.01 -18.19
C LYS A 171 -7.76 -4.47 -18.09
N GLY A 172 -8.19 -3.93 -16.95
CA GLY A 172 -8.19 -2.50 -16.68
C GLY A 172 -6.76 -1.94 -16.61
N MET A 173 -5.87 -2.60 -15.86
CA MET A 173 -4.46 -2.21 -15.75
C MET A 173 -3.73 -2.43 -17.07
N ALA A 174 -3.81 -3.61 -17.65
CA ALA A 174 -3.14 -3.91 -18.91
C ALA A 174 -3.58 -2.99 -20.05
N GLY A 175 -4.86 -2.65 -20.12
CA GLY A 175 -5.39 -1.72 -21.14
C GLY A 175 -5.00 -0.26 -20.90
N ALA A 176 -4.73 0.13 -19.67
CA ALA A 176 -4.37 1.50 -19.32
C ALA A 176 -2.84 1.70 -19.16
N GLN A 177 -2.03 0.65 -19.21
CA GLN A 177 -0.60 0.68 -18.92
C GLN A 177 0.14 1.79 -19.69
N GLY A 178 -0.04 1.88 -20.99
CA GLY A 178 0.63 2.89 -21.79
C GLY A 178 0.25 4.33 -21.43
N LEU A 179 -1.01 4.57 -21.03
CA LEU A 179 -1.45 5.87 -20.53
C LEU A 179 -0.85 6.18 -19.15
N ILE A 180 -0.79 5.17 -18.28
CA ILE A 180 -0.19 5.31 -16.97
C ILE A 180 1.30 5.61 -17.10
N GLU A 181 2.02 4.91 -17.95
CA GLU A 181 3.44 5.15 -18.23
C GLU A 181 3.69 6.54 -18.82
N GLU A 182 2.80 7.04 -19.67
CA GLU A 182 2.91 8.40 -20.21
C GLU A 182 2.74 9.45 -19.10
N GLU A 183 1.76 9.27 -18.22
CA GLU A 183 1.55 10.18 -17.08
C GLU A 183 2.69 10.08 -16.07
N ILE A 184 3.20 8.87 -15.79
CA ILE A 184 4.36 8.67 -14.91
C ILE A 184 5.56 9.46 -15.44
N ARG A 185 5.85 9.38 -16.73
CA ARG A 185 6.98 10.13 -17.35
C ARG A 185 6.88 11.64 -17.16
N LYS A 186 5.70 12.20 -17.04
CA LYS A 186 5.49 13.63 -16.75
C LYS A 186 5.83 14.00 -15.29
N HIS A 187 5.93 13.02 -14.42
CA HIS A 187 6.22 13.18 -13.00
C HIS A 187 7.55 12.53 -12.57
N ASP A 188 8.35 12.02 -13.50
CA ASP A 188 9.57 11.24 -13.24
C ASP A 188 10.62 11.97 -12.40
N GLU A 189 10.68 13.30 -12.50
CA GLU A 189 11.60 14.11 -11.70
C GLU A 189 11.28 14.07 -10.20
N ARG A 190 10.09 13.62 -9.85
CA ARG A 190 9.56 13.66 -8.49
C ARG A 190 9.46 12.29 -7.84
N PHE A 191 9.11 11.27 -8.61
CA PHE A 191 8.84 9.92 -8.11
C PHE A 191 9.50 8.86 -8.99
N HIS A 192 10.23 7.95 -8.36
CA HIS A 192 10.72 6.75 -9.02
C HIS A 192 9.62 5.69 -9.06
N THR A 193 9.24 5.24 -10.24
CA THR A 193 8.20 4.22 -10.38
C THR A 193 8.79 2.89 -10.81
N VAL A 194 8.59 1.89 -9.98
CA VAL A 194 9.03 0.51 -10.23
C VAL A 194 7.82 -0.33 -10.56
N TRP A 195 7.79 -0.89 -11.77
CA TRP A 195 6.79 -1.86 -12.17
C TRP A 195 7.15 -3.24 -11.64
N MET A 196 6.24 -3.83 -10.89
CA MET A 196 6.41 -5.16 -10.31
C MET A 196 5.36 -6.11 -10.91
N PRO A 197 5.73 -6.92 -11.90
CA PRO A 197 4.79 -7.83 -12.55
C PRO A 197 4.32 -8.88 -11.54
N HIS A 198 3.04 -9.19 -11.61
CA HIS A 198 2.46 -10.27 -10.83
C HIS A 198 1.17 -10.79 -11.47
N SER A 199 0.64 -11.86 -10.93
CA SER A 199 -0.75 -12.24 -11.10
C SER A 199 -1.43 -12.27 -9.74
N LEU A 200 -2.59 -11.66 -9.63
CA LEU A 200 -3.30 -11.54 -8.34
C LEU A 200 -3.61 -12.91 -7.72
N MET A 201 -3.90 -13.90 -8.55
CA MET A 201 -4.45 -15.19 -8.10
C MET A 201 -3.60 -16.42 -8.47
N ASP A 202 -2.68 -16.30 -9.39
CA ASP A 202 -1.96 -17.48 -9.91
C ASP A 202 -0.46 -17.24 -10.05
N HIS A 203 0.30 -17.76 -9.08
CA HIS A 203 1.76 -17.67 -9.05
C HIS A 203 2.47 -18.40 -10.21
N ARG A 204 1.75 -19.25 -10.97
CA ARG A 204 2.31 -19.96 -12.14
C ARG A 204 2.43 -19.03 -13.34
N ILE A 205 1.71 -17.91 -13.36
CA ILE A 205 1.73 -16.95 -14.46
C ILE A 205 2.94 -16.02 -14.33
N VAL A 206 3.17 -15.48 -13.13
CA VAL A 206 4.36 -14.71 -12.78
C VAL A 206 4.88 -15.23 -11.46
N SER A 207 6.09 -15.71 -11.48
CA SER A 207 6.72 -16.22 -10.25
C SER A 207 7.21 -15.08 -9.36
N PRO A 208 7.32 -15.29 -8.04
CA PRO A 208 7.97 -14.32 -7.15
C PRO A 208 9.40 -13.96 -7.59
N ALA A 209 10.15 -14.93 -8.12
CA ALA A 209 11.50 -14.70 -8.63
C ALA A 209 11.52 -13.74 -9.83
N GLU A 210 10.56 -13.83 -10.72
CA GLU A 210 10.42 -12.90 -11.86
C GLU A 210 10.07 -11.50 -11.40
N ALA A 211 9.14 -11.36 -10.46
CA ALA A 211 8.80 -10.07 -9.86
C ALA A 211 10.04 -9.42 -9.19
N ARG A 212 10.81 -10.20 -8.43
CA ARG A 212 12.07 -9.70 -7.83
C ARG A 212 13.10 -9.30 -8.87
N ARG A 213 13.28 -10.10 -9.91
CA ARG A 213 14.23 -9.78 -10.98
C ARG A 213 13.94 -8.42 -11.60
N THR A 214 12.70 -8.10 -11.90
CA THR A 214 12.32 -6.81 -12.48
C THR A 214 12.67 -5.65 -11.55
N VAL A 215 12.42 -5.80 -10.25
CA VAL A 215 12.81 -4.79 -9.26
C VAL A 215 14.34 -4.68 -9.17
N ASN A 216 15.06 -5.82 -9.11
CA ASN A 216 16.52 -5.83 -9.06
C ASN A 216 17.12 -5.10 -10.26
N GLU A 217 16.63 -5.39 -11.47
CA GLU A 217 17.09 -4.74 -12.70
C GLU A 217 16.85 -3.22 -12.65
N TYR A 218 15.72 -2.79 -12.14
CA TYR A 218 15.43 -1.37 -11.98
C TYR A 218 16.39 -0.70 -10.97
N MET A 219 16.55 -1.28 -9.79
CA MET A 219 17.39 -0.71 -8.74
C MET A 219 18.88 -0.65 -9.17
N ILE A 220 19.35 -1.69 -9.84
CA ILE A 220 20.76 -1.73 -10.29
C ILE A 220 20.99 -0.82 -11.51
N ASN A 221 20.14 -0.91 -12.53
CA ASN A 221 20.43 -0.29 -13.83
C ASN A 221 19.88 1.14 -13.96
N VAL A 222 18.80 1.47 -13.25
CA VAL A 222 18.16 2.79 -13.31
C VAL A 222 18.54 3.64 -12.10
N MET A 223 18.43 3.07 -10.91
CA MET A 223 18.76 3.77 -9.66
C MET A 223 20.27 3.78 -9.38
N HIS A 224 21.03 2.87 -10.00
CA HIS A 224 22.48 2.66 -9.76
C HIS A 224 22.80 2.39 -8.29
N GLU A 225 21.93 1.62 -7.64
CA GLU A 225 22.09 1.25 -6.24
C GLU A 225 22.55 -0.19 -6.06
N GLU A 226 23.28 -0.40 -4.97
CA GLU A 226 23.63 -1.75 -4.50
C GLU A 226 22.62 -2.21 -3.45
N PRO A 227 22.28 -3.52 -3.41
CA PRO A 227 21.37 -4.04 -2.41
C PRO A 227 21.90 -3.84 -0.98
N VAL A 228 21.01 -3.65 -0.04
CA VAL A 228 21.32 -3.61 1.40
C VAL A 228 21.80 -4.99 1.86
N ASP A 229 21.13 -6.03 1.37
CA ASP A 229 21.49 -7.43 1.59
C ASP A 229 21.59 -8.16 0.25
N PRO A 230 22.80 -8.33 -0.30
CA PRO A 230 22.99 -9.03 -1.57
C PRO A 230 22.56 -10.49 -1.56
N SER A 231 22.49 -11.14 -0.40
CA SER A 231 22.06 -12.53 -0.29
C SER A 231 20.57 -12.74 -0.63
N LEU A 232 19.81 -11.64 -0.64
CA LEU A 232 18.38 -11.65 -0.94
C LEU A 232 18.05 -11.39 -2.42
N LEU A 233 19.05 -11.12 -3.27
CA LEU A 233 18.82 -10.91 -4.70
C LEU A 233 18.21 -12.16 -5.37
N ASP A 234 18.77 -13.31 -5.06
CA ASP A 234 18.35 -14.62 -5.58
C ASP A 234 17.74 -15.47 -4.47
N PHE A 235 16.83 -14.90 -3.73
CA PHE A 235 16.15 -15.59 -2.63
C PHE A 235 15.40 -16.83 -3.14
N ASP A 236 15.63 -17.96 -2.49
CA ASP A 236 14.93 -19.22 -2.81
C ASP A 236 13.56 -19.27 -2.14
N ASP A 237 12.51 -19.00 -2.90
CA ASP A 237 11.12 -19.04 -2.43
C ASP A 237 10.65 -20.43 -2.00
N SER A 238 11.38 -21.50 -2.38
CA SER A 238 11.08 -22.88 -1.95
C SER A 238 11.43 -23.13 -0.48
N MET A 239 12.30 -22.29 0.08
CA MET A 239 12.76 -22.41 1.48
C MET A 239 11.73 -21.94 2.49
N GLY A 240 10.58 -21.53 2.00
CA GLY A 240 9.70 -21.26 2.91
C GLY A 240 8.65 -20.61 3.32
N TRP A 241 7.79 -20.98 3.80
CA TRP A 241 6.85 -20.34 4.74
C TRP A 241 6.03 -21.42 5.41
#